data_234d9c4deb2d1489150117115dd53220
#
_entry.id   234d9c4deb2d1489150117115dd53220
#
_cell.length_a   1.000
_cell.length_b   1.000
_cell.length_c   1.000
_cell.angle_alpha   90.00
_cell.angle_beta   90.00
_cell.angle_gamma   90.00
#
_symmetry.space_group_name_H-M   'P 1'
#
loop_
_entity.id
_entity.type
_entity.pdbx_description
1 polymer ?
#
loop_
_entity_poly.entity_id
_entity_poly.type
_entity_poly.pdbx_seq_one_letter_code
_entity_poly.pdbx_strand_id
1 'polypeptide(L)'
;MRVNNLKRTLAENRPVINGWLAIPSSYSAEIMGHQGYDAVTVDLQHGMIDFASALTMLQAISATSAVPLVRVADSTPAQIMRVLDAGAYGVICPMISTAEQTQRFVSACRYPPEGVRSFGPARGLLYGGADYSLHANREILTLAMIETREGLINLDAILETEGLDGVFIGPNDLSLTLTGTASAESTHPEMLSAIERVVSRCRDKRKIAGIFCTSGTAAAQRIAEGFNFVTPANDVMQLGRASREAIALARGNAIPTTGASGY
;
A
#
# COMPACT_ATOMS: atom_id res chain seq x y z
N MET A 1 -10.89 -3.11 -20.85
CA MET A 1 -9.94 -2.59 -19.82
C MET A 1 -9.14 -3.72 -19.25
N ARG A 2 -7.86 -3.47 -18.88
CA ARG A 2 -7.03 -4.42 -18.09
C ARG A 2 -7.70 -4.67 -16.74
N VAL A 3 -7.94 -5.92 -16.40
CA VAL A 3 -8.52 -6.32 -15.09
C VAL A 3 -7.49 -6.14 -13.99
N ASN A 4 -7.93 -5.65 -12.82
CA ASN A 4 -7.09 -5.59 -11.64
C ASN A 4 -6.99 -6.98 -11.00
N ASN A 5 -5.90 -7.67 -11.26
CA ASN A 5 -5.68 -9.03 -10.76
C ASN A 5 -5.69 -9.13 -9.22
N LEU A 6 -5.40 -8.05 -8.51
CA LEU A 6 -5.45 -8.05 -7.04
C LEU A 6 -6.85 -8.35 -6.53
N LYS A 7 -7.89 -7.75 -7.14
CA LYS A 7 -9.28 -8.02 -6.74
C LYS A 7 -9.65 -9.49 -6.95
N ARG A 8 -9.16 -10.11 -8.03
CA ARG A 8 -9.36 -11.54 -8.27
C ARG A 8 -8.61 -12.40 -7.25
N THR A 9 -7.32 -12.13 -7.01
CA THR A 9 -6.50 -12.83 -6.01
C THR A 9 -7.17 -12.82 -4.64
N LEU A 10 -7.67 -11.66 -4.21
CA LEU A 10 -8.37 -11.49 -2.94
C LEU A 10 -9.74 -12.22 -2.89
N ALA A 11 -10.48 -12.21 -3.99
CA ALA A 11 -11.75 -12.94 -4.11
C ALA A 11 -11.55 -14.47 -4.02
N GLU A 12 -10.38 -14.97 -4.43
CA GLU A 12 -9.96 -16.38 -4.30
C GLU A 12 -9.38 -16.69 -2.90
N ASN A 13 -9.50 -15.77 -1.93
CA ASN A 13 -8.93 -15.89 -0.57
C ASN A 13 -7.41 -16.11 -0.55
N ARG A 14 -6.69 -15.64 -1.57
CA ARG A 14 -5.23 -15.68 -1.61
C ARG A 14 -4.68 -14.32 -1.15
N PRO A 15 -3.64 -14.31 -0.28
CA PRO A 15 -3.03 -13.08 0.14
C PRO A 15 -2.27 -12.42 -1.02
N VAL A 16 -2.31 -11.09 -1.07
CA VAL A 16 -1.52 -10.26 -1.97
C VAL A 16 -0.19 -9.91 -1.30
N ILE A 17 0.91 -10.17 -1.99
CA ILE A 17 2.25 -9.76 -1.58
C ILE A 17 2.62 -8.50 -2.36
N ASN A 18 2.78 -7.40 -1.65
CA ASN A 18 3.02 -6.08 -2.22
C ASN A 18 4.48 -5.65 -2.02
N GLY A 19 5.17 -5.28 -3.10
CA GLY A 19 6.46 -4.59 -3.05
C GLY A 19 6.27 -3.12 -2.69
N TRP A 20 7.30 -2.47 -2.10
CA TRP A 20 7.23 -1.08 -1.69
C TRP A 20 8.49 -0.33 -2.09
N LEU A 21 8.33 0.80 -2.78
CA LEU A 21 9.41 1.57 -3.37
C LEU A 21 9.53 2.93 -2.70
N ALA A 22 10.69 3.23 -2.15
CA ALA A 22 11.08 4.52 -1.60
C ALA A 22 12.27 5.15 -2.35
N ILE A 23 12.97 4.40 -3.20
CA ILE A 23 14.08 4.88 -4.03
C ILE A 23 13.53 5.48 -5.34
N PRO A 24 13.87 6.73 -5.70
CA PRO A 24 13.38 7.39 -6.91
C PRO A 24 14.09 6.86 -8.18
N SER A 25 13.82 5.60 -8.53
CA SER A 25 14.47 4.94 -9.67
C SER A 25 13.51 4.03 -10.42
N SER A 26 13.30 4.31 -11.70
CA SER A 26 12.53 3.42 -12.59
C SER A 26 13.20 2.06 -12.75
N TYR A 27 14.54 1.99 -12.71
CA TYR A 27 15.26 0.73 -12.78
C TYR A 27 15.07 -0.12 -11.51
N SER A 28 15.08 0.50 -10.30
CA SER A 28 14.71 -0.21 -9.07
C SER A 28 13.28 -0.74 -9.15
N ALA A 29 12.35 0.07 -9.66
CA ALA A 29 10.96 -0.31 -9.83
C ALA A 29 10.78 -1.50 -10.80
N GLU A 30 11.53 -1.52 -11.89
CA GLU A 30 11.55 -2.63 -12.85
C GLU A 30 12.08 -3.91 -12.21
N ILE A 31 13.23 -3.83 -11.51
CA ILE A 31 13.80 -4.98 -10.78
C ILE A 31 12.75 -5.54 -9.81
N MET A 32 12.16 -4.70 -8.96
CA MET A 32 11.16 -5.13 -7.98
C MET A 32 9.93 -5.74 -8.65
N GLY A 33 9.45 -5.14 -9.74
CA GLY A 33 8.30 -5.65 -10.50
C GLY A 33 8.49 -7.06 -11.07
N HIS A 34 9.74 -7.48 -11.30
CA HIS A 34 10.10 -8.81 -11.78
C HIS A 34 10.34 -9.86 -10.68
N GLN A 35 10.26 -9.49 -9.39
CA GLN A 35 10.52 -10.43 -8.29
C GLN A 35 9.32 -11.31 -7.90
N GLY A 36 8.19 -11.18 -8.60
CA GLY A 36 7.00 -12.01 -8.32
C GLY A 36 6.02 -11.40 -7.31
N TYR A 37 6.14 -10.12 -6.99
CA TYR A 37 5.11 -9.40 -6.26
C TYR A 37 3.80 -9.33 -7.06
N ASP A 38 2.66 -9.46 -6.37
CA ASP A 38 1.34 -9.25 -6.99
C ASP A 38 1.10 -7.78 -7.31
N ALA A 39 1.60 -6.89 -6.45
CA ALA A 39 1.57 -5.44 -6.62
C ALA A 39 2.89 -4.80 -6.24
N VAL A 40 3.15 -3.59 -6.76
CA VAL A 40 4.28 -2.76 -6.32
C VAL A 40 3.77 -1.34 -6.09
N THR A 41 3.96 -0.84 -4.87
CA THR A 41 3.53 0.49 -4.42
C THR A 41 4.68 1.50 -4.52
N VAL A 42 4.45 2.58 -5.24
CA VAL A 42 5.34 3.77 -5.26
C VAL A 42 4.94 4.69 -4.11
N ASP A 43 5.88 5.04 -3.25
CA ASP A 43 5.64 5.80 -2.03
C ASP A 43 5.93 7.30 -2.23
N LEU A 44 4.88 8.12 -2.33
CA LEU A 44 5.00 9.57 -2.44
C LEU A 44 4.94 10.30 -1.10
N GLN A 45 4.73 9.59 0.01
CA GLN A 45 4.68 10.21 1.34
C GLN A 45 6.06 10.24 1.99
N HIS A 46 6.72 9.10 2.08
CA HIS A 46 8.01 8.95 2.75
C HIS A 46 9.14 8.48 1.82
N GLY A 47 8.83 8.06 0.60
CA GLY A 47 9.82 7.85 -0.44
C GLY A 47 10.42 9.19 -0.91
N MET A 48 11.68 9.17 -1.32
CA MET A 48 12.35 10.35 -1.89
C MET A 48 11.91 10.56 -3.37
N ILE A 49 10.60 10.44 -3.63
CA ILE A 49 10.02 10.29 -4.98
C ILE A 49 9.10 11.47 -5.26
N ASP A 50 9.42 12.23 -6.29
CA ASP A 50 8.52 13.24 -6.86
C ASP A 50 7.59 12.63 -7.94
N PHE A 51 6.64 13.43 -8.43
CA PHE A 51 5.70 12.94 -9.44
C PHE A 51 6.37 12.55 -10.77
N ALA A 52 7.45 13.22 -11.17
CA ALA A 52 8.14 12.88 -12.42
C ALA A 52 8.83 11.52 -12.32
N SER A 53 9.48 11.25 -11.20
CA SER A 53 10.05 9.95 -10.88
C SER A 53 8.95 8.87 -10.77
N ALA A 54 7.86 9.17 -10.06
CA ALA A 54 6.73 8.23 -9.93
C ALA A 54 6.15 7.83 -11.29
N LEU A 55 6.00 8.77 -12.23
CA LEU A 55 5.52 8.49 -13.57
C LEU A 55 6.39 7.44 -14.28
N THR A 56 7.71 7.60 -14.26
CA THR A 56 8.65 6.64 -14.89
C THR A 56 8.69 5.30 -14.15
N MET A 57 8.55 5.31 -12.82
CA MET A 57 8.44 4.08 -12.02
C MET A 57 7.16 3.31 -12.33
N LEU A 58 6.02 4.00 -12.46
CA LEU A 58 4.75 3.38 -12.87
C LEU A 58 4.83 2.81 -14.30
N GLN A 59 5.59 3.44 -15.22
CA GLN A 59 5.87 2.91 -16.55
C GLN A 59 6.66 1.59 -16.45
N ALA A 60 7.70 1.53 -15.63
CA ALA A 60 8.52 0.36 -15.43
C ALA A 60 7.70 -0.81 -14.83
N ILE A 61 6.94 -0.57 -13.76
CA ILE A 61 6.07 -1.58 -13.15
C ILE A 61 5.03 -2.10 -14.18
N SER A 62 4.47 -1.21 -15.01
CA SER A 62 3.46 -1.57 -16.01
C SER A 62 3.96 -2.54 -17.08
N ALA A 63 5.28 -2.68 -17.27
CA ALA A 63 5.91 -3.64 -18.16
C ALA A 63 6.03 -5.04 -17.53
N THR A 64 5.72 -5.19 -16.25
CA THR A 64 5.77 -6.44 -15.49
C THR A 64 4.39 -7.03 -15.24
N SER A 65 4.31 -8.16 -14.53
CA SER A 65 3.03 -8.73 -14.08
C SER A 65 2.46 -8.06 -12.84
N ALA A 66 3.26 -7.28 -12.09
CA ALA A 66 2.84 -6.61 -10.88
C ALA A 66 1.85 -5.47 -11.17
N VAL A 67 0.86 -5.30 -10.31
CA VAL A 67 -0.11 -4.20 -10.40
C VAL A 67 0.50 -2.93 -9.79
N PRO A 68 0.57 -1.80 -10.55
CA PRO A 68 1.11 -0.55 -10.04
C PRO A 68 0.17 0.13 -9.06
N LEU A 69 0.63 0.36 -7.83
CA LEU A 69 -0.06 1.11 -6.79
C LEU A 69 0.74 2.36 -6.40
N VAL A 70 0.07 3.31 -5.74
CA VAL A 70 0.71 4.51 -5.18
C VAL A 70 0.21 4.75 -3.77
N ARG A 71 1.13 4.99 -2.82
CA ARG A 71 0.78 5.69 -1.59
C ARG A 71 0.95 7.18 -1.87
N VAL A 72 -0.16 7.94 -1.80
CA VAL A 72 -0.13 9.40 -1.97
C VAL A 72 0.45 10.10 -0.74
N ALA A 73 0.94 11.33 -0.91
CA ALA A 73 1.51 12.08 0.22
C ALA A 73 0.44 12.54 1.23
N ASP A 74 -0.76 12.84 0.73
CA ASP A 74 -1.91 13.23 1.54
C ASP A 74 -3.23 12.90 0.81
N SER A 75 -4.37 13.24 1.42
CA SER A 75 -5.71 13.00 0.87
C SER A 75 -6.19 14.06 -0.13
N THR A 76 -5.31 14.93 -0.64
CA THR A 76 -5.67 15.98 -1.61
C THR A 76 -6.19 15.36 -2.91
N PRO A 77 -7.42 15.68 -3.36
CA PRO A 77 -8.00 15.08 -4.57
C PRO A 77 -7.13 15.26 -5.81
N ALA A 78 -6.46 16.39 -5.96
CA ALA A 78 -5.59 16.66 -7.10
C ALA A 78 -4.42 15.67 -7.19
N GLN A 79 -3.80 15.28 -6.08
CA GLN A 79 -2.73 14.28 -6.06
C GLN A 79 -3.28 12.89 -6.41
N ILE A 80 -4.41 12.51 -5.82
CA ILE A 80 -5.06 11.22 -6.07
C ILE A 80 -5.42 11.07 -7.56
N MET A 81 -6.09 12.06 -8.13
CA MET A 81 -6.47 12.05 -9.54
C MET A 81 -5.25 11.96 -10.46
N ARG A 82 -4.19 12.72 -10.13
CA ARG A 82 -2.97 12.77 -10.93
C ARG A 82 -2.22 11.45 -10.98
N VAL A 83 -2.12 10.71 -9.87
CA VAL A 83 -1.45 9.39 -9.87
C VAL A 83 -2.28 8.34 -10.60
N LEU A 84 -3.61 8.44 -10.55
CA LEU A 84 -4.51 7.58 -11.33
C LEU A 84 -4.38 7.84 -12.84
N ASP A 85 -4.24 9.11 -13.24
CA ASP A 85 -4.04 9.49 -14.64
C ASP A 85 -2.63 9.08 -15.13
N ALA A 86 -1.65 8.99 -14.22
CA ALA A 86 -0.34 8.40 -14.48
C ALA A 86 -0.35 6.87 -14.61
N GLY A 87 -1.49 6.20 -14.34
CA GLY A 87 -1.67 4.76 -14.54
C GLY A 87 -1.57 3.91 -13.28
N ALA A 88 -1.68 4.49 -12.09
CA ALA A 88 -1.87 3.71 -10.88
C ALA A 88 -3.22 2.96 -10.92
N TYR A 89 -3.23 1.70 -10.50
CA TYR A 89 -4.41 0.84 -10.41
C TYR A 89 -4.94 0.69 -8.98
N GLY A 90 -4.35 1.42 -8.04
CA GLY A 90 -4.85 1.56 -6.69
C GLY A 90 -4.09 2.65 -5.96
N VAL A 91 -4.74 3.16 -4.93
CA VAL A 91 -4.25 4.23 -4.07
C VAL A 91 -4.32 3.80 -2.62
N ILE A 92 -3.21 3.97 -1.91
CA ILE A 92 -3.13 3.88 -0.46
C ILE A 92 -3.09 5.32 0.06
N CYS A 93 -4.10 5.73 0.85
CA CYS A 93 -4.22 7.09 1.37
C CYS A 93 -3.85 7.14 2.85
N PRO A 94 -2.79 7.88 3.23
CA PRO A 94 -2.32 7.95 4.61
C PRO A 94 -3.24 8.79 5.50
N MET A 95 -3.06 8.65 6.82
CA MET A 95 -3.63 9.52 7.87
C MET A 95 -5.16 9.61 7.88
N ILE A 96 -5.86 8.60 7.41
CA ILE A 96 -7.33 8.56 7.43
C ILE A 96 -7.81 8.27 8.86
N SER A 97 -8.60 9.19 9.40
CA SER A 97 -9.10 9.13 10.78
C SER A 97 -10.63 9.17 10.88
N THR A 98 -11.34 9.55 9.82
CA THR A 98 -12.82 9.62 9.84
C THR A 98 -13.48 9.08 8.58
N ALA A 99 -14.77 8.75 8.66
CA ALA A 99 -15.58 8.33 7.51
C ALA A 99 -15.68 9.43 6.44
N GLU A 100 -15.75 10.70 6.83
CA GLU A 100 -15.81 11.83 5.90
C GLU A 100 -14.51 11.99 5.10
N GLN A 101 -13.35 11.78 5.75
CA GLN A 101 -12.06 11.75 5.05
C GLN A 101 -12.01 10.59 4.08
N THR A 102 -12.50 9.40 4.50
CA THR A 102 -12.57 8.22 3.66
C THR A 102 -13.46 8.44 2.44
N GLN A 103 -14.63 9.03 2.64
CA GLN A 103 -15.57 9.32 1.54
C GLN A 103 -14.96 10.31 0.53
N ARG A 104 -14.27 11.36 1.01
CA ARG A 104 -13.55 12.30 0.12
C ARG A 104 -12.44 11.61 -0.67
N PHE A 105 -11.67 10.75 -0.01
CA PHE A 105 -10.64 9.95 -0.66
C PHE A 105 -11.21 9.04 -1.76
N VAL A 106 -12.22 8.24 -1.42
CA VAL A 106 -12.88 7.32 -2.36
C VAL A 106 -13.50 8.09 -3.53
N SER A 107 -14.20 9.20 -3.25
CA SER A 107 -14.81 10.04 -4.26
C SER A 107 -13.79 10.62 -5.25
N ALA A 108 -12.59 10.97 -4.80
CA ALA A 108 -11.51 11.41 -5.67
C ALA A 108 -10.97 10.30 -6.60
N CYS A 109 -11.18 9.03 -6.24
CA CYS A 109 -10.77 7.87 -7.04
C CYS A 109 -11.81 7.44 -8.09
N ARG A 110 -13.03 7.95 -8.04
CA ARG A 110 -14.18 7.51 -8.85
C ARG A 110 -14.67 8.60 -9.81
N TYR A 111 -14.97 8.22 -11.03
CA TYR A 111 -15.65 9.10 -11.99
C TYR A 111 -17.13 9.27 -11.60
N PRO A 112 -17.77 10.39 -11.99
CA PRO A 112 -19.20 10.54 -11.83
C PRO A 112 -20.01 9.37 -12.46
N PRO A 113 -21.15 8.98 -11.86
CA PRO A 113 -21.80 9.61 -10.70
C PRO A 113 -21.29 9.14 -9.32
N GLU A 114 -20.40 8.17 -9.25
CA GLU A 114 -19.91 7.55 -8.00
C GLU A 114 -18.91 8.44 -7.26
N GLY A 115 -18.30 9.43 -7.94
CA GLY A 115 -17.33 10.33 -7.36
C GLY A 115 -17.15 11.62 -8.14
N VAL A 116 -16.02 12.31 -7.85
CA VAL A 116 -15.68 13.63 -8.41
C VAL A 116 -14.39 13.63 -9.23
N ARG A 117 -13.85 12.46 -9.58
CA ARG A 117 -12.63 12.39 -10.38
C ARG A 117 -12.82 13.11 -11.69
N SER A 118 -11.92 14.08 -11.97
CA SER A 118 -11.89 14.80 -13.25
C SER A 118 -11.51 13.86 -14.37
N PHE A 119 -12.15 14.05 -15.54
CA PHE A 119 -11.88 13.22 -16.71
C PHE A 119 -10.63 13.72 -17.45
N GLY A 120 -9.58 12.96 -17.40
CA GLY A 120 -8.34 13.19 -18.10
C GLY A 120 -7.40 11.99 -17.92
N PRO A 121 -7.86 10.76 -18.29
CA PRO A 121 -7.18 9.53 -17.89
C PRO A 121 -5.78 9.35 -18.47
N ALA A 122 -5.35 10.19 -19.38
CA ALA A 122 -3.98 10.27 -19.93
C ALA A 122 -3.31 8.88 -20.10
N ARG A 123 -2.29 8.58 -19.30
CA ARG A 123 -1.60 7.29 -19.32
C ARG A 123 -2.46 6.12 -18.80
N GLY A 124 -3.50 6.40 -18.01
CA GLY A 124 -4.48 5.38 -17.62
C GLY A 124 -5.10 4.65 -18.80
N LEU A 125 -5.35 5.35 -19.94
CA LEU A 125 -5.81 4.73 -21.19
C LEU A 125 -4.75 3.80 -21.81
N LEU A 126 -3.48 4.19 -21.78
CA LEU A 126 -2.40 3.37 -22.37
C LEU A 126 -2.19 2.08 -21.56
N TYR A 127 -2.26 2.15 -20.26
CA TYR A 127 -2.11 0.98 -19.38
C TYR A 127 -3.41 0.17 -19.27
N GLY A 128 -4.53 0.84 -19.06
CA GLY A 128 -5.82 0.22 -18.80
C GLY A 128 -6.62 -0.22 -20.02
N GLY A 129 -6.36 0.42 -21.18
CA GLY A 129 -7.11 0.16 -22.43
C GLY A 129 -8.11 1.26 -22.77
N ALA A 130 -8.59 1.27 -24.02
CA ALA A 130 -9.43 2.34 -24.57
C ALA A 130 -10.77 2.55 -23.82
N ASP A 131 -11.27 1.51 -23.18
CA ASP A 131 -12.50 1.49 -22.39
C ASP A 131 -12.26 1.74 -20.88
N TYR A 132 -11.07 2.26 -20.50
CA TYR A 132 -10.66 2.49 -19.12
C TYR A 132 -11.70 3.24 -18.29
N SER A 133 -12.23 4.35 -18.81
CA SER A 133 -13.17 5.20 -18.06
C SER A 133 -14.51 4.51 -17.75
N LEU A 134 -14.92 3.52 -18.56
CA LEU A 134 -16.16 2.77 -18.35
C LEU A 134 -16.04 1.77 -17.18
N HIS A 135 -14.82 1.40 -16.82
CA HIS A 135 -14.57 0.33 -15.86
C HIS A 135 -13.70 0.76 -14.68
N ALA A 136 -13.06 1.93 -14.75
CA ALA A 136 -12.09 2.41 -13.75
C ALA A 136 -12.67 2.42 -12.33
N ASN A 137 -13.94 2.81 -12.16
CA ASN A 137 -14.60 2.85 -10.85
C ASN A 137 -14.59 1.48 -10.14
N ARG A 138 -14.66 0.39 -10.89
CA ARG A 138 -14.63 -0.99 -10.35
C ARG A 138 -13.23 -1.54 -10.18
N GLU A 139 -12.30 -1.13 -11.05
CA GLU A 139 -10.95 -1.72 -11.10
C GLU A 139 -9.95 -1.02 -10.17
N ILE A 140 -10.10 0.29 -9.94
CA ILE A 140 -9.19 1.03 -9.05
C ILE A 140 -9.39 0.58 -7.61
N LEU A 141 -8.27 0.15 -6.97
CA LEU A 141 -8.24 -0.26 -5.57
C LEU A 141 -8.08 0.96 -4.66
N THR A 142 -8.84 0.99 -3.55
CA THR A 142 -8.79 2.07 -2.55
C THR A 142 -8.52 1.50 -1.17
N LEU A 143 -7.39 1.89 -0.57
CA LEU A 143 -7.01 1.47 0.78
C LEU A 143 -6.76 2.71 1.65
N ALA A 144 -7.49 2.82 2.77
CA ALA A 144 -7.30 3.88 3.76
C ALA A 144 -6.29 3.43 4.83
N MET A 145 -5.25 4.24 5.13
CA MET A 145 -4.32 3.87 6.19
C MET A 145 -4.90 4.17 7.57
N ILE A 146 -4.88 3.16 8.43
CA ILE A 146 -5.23 3.25 9.85
C ILE A 146 -3.91 3.30 10.63
N GLU A 147 -3.57 4.49 11.08
CA GLU A 147 -2.28 4.77 11.71
C GLU A 147 -2.38 5.85 12.80
N THR A 148 -3.62 6.23 13.16
CA THR A 148 -3.92 7.16 14.25
C THR A 148 -4.87 6.52 15.26
N ARG A 149 -4.84 6.99 16.52
CA ARG A 149 -5.81 6.57 17.56
C ARG A 149 -7.25 6.87 17.13
N GLU A 150 -7.48 8.02 16.53
CA GLU A 150 -8.79 8.43 16.04
C GLU A 150 -9.28 7.51 14.91
N GLY A 151 -8.42 7.18 13.93
CA GLY A 151 -8.74 6.24 12.86
C GLY A 151 -9.08 4.84 13.39
N LEU A 152 -8.38 4.37 14.44
CA LEU A 152 -8.70 3.12 15.10
C LEU A 152 -10.06 3.18 15.84
N ILE A 153 -10.38 4.29 16.50
CA ILE A 153 -11.68 4.49 17.15
C ILE A 153 -12.80 4.44 16.11
N ASN A 154 -12.63 5.12 14.99
CA ASN A 154 -13.62 5.27 13.92
C ASN A 154 -13.58 4.12 12.88
N LEU A 155 -12.83 3.06 13.13
CA LEU A 155 -12.57 1.98 12.17
C LEU A 155 -13.85 1.43 11.52
N ASP A 156 -14.91 1.23 12.29
CA ASP A 156 -16.16 0.67 11.78
C ASP A 156 -16.85 1.60 10.79
N ALA A 157 -16.91 2.90 11.09
CA ALA A 157 -17.46 3.90 10.18
C ALA A 157 -16.60 4.08 8.91
N ILE A 158 -15.28 4.00 9.04
CA ILE A 158 -14.34 4.00 7.90
C ILE A 158 -14.62 2.80 6.99
N LEU A 159 -14.70 1.60 7.54
CA LEU A 159 -14.93 0.36 6.79
C LEU A 159 -16.31 0.30 6.13
N GLU A 160 -17.31 1.03 6.66
CA GLU A 160 -18.67 1.13 6.09
C GLU A 160 -18.76 2.12 4.92
N THR A 161 -17.71 2.92 4.68
CA THR A 161 -17.70 3.85 3.55
C THR A 161 -17.85 3.10 2.23
N GLU A 162 -18.86 3.49 1.46
CA GLU A 162 -19.13 2.91 0.14
C GLU A 162 -17.94 3.17 -0.81
N GLY A 163 -17.60 2.15 -1.60
CA GLY A 163 -16.49 2.21 -2.56
C GLY A 163 -15.09 2.07 -1.96
N LEU A 164 -14.95 1.99 -0.62
CA LEU A 164 -13.68 1.61 0.01
C LEU A 164 -13.46 0.10 -0.11
N ASP A 165 -12.31 -0.32 -0.62
CA ASP A 165 -11.97 -1.75 -0.75
C ASP A 165 -11.41 -2.32 0.58
N GLY A 166 -10.73 -1.51 1.39
CA GLY A 166 -10.19 -1.95 2.68
C GLY A 166 -9.31 -0.93 3.37
N VAL A 167 -8.59 -1.39 4.37
CA VAL A 167 -7.65 -0.54 5.13
C VAL A 167 -6.24 -1.12 5.11
N PHE A 168 -5.26 -0.26 5.38
CA PHE A 168 -3.84 -0.62 5.44
C PHE A 168 -3.25 -0.06 6.75
N ILE A 169 -2.63 -0.89 7.56
CA ILE A 169 -1.99 -0.44 8.81
C ILE A 169 -0.61 0.14 8.51
N GLY A 170 -0.37 1.40 8.94
CA GLY A 170 0.94 2.00 9.11
C GLY A 170 1.46 1.73 10.54
N PRO A 171 2.23 0.65 10.77
CA PRO A 171 2.47 0.17 12.13
C PRO A 171 3.36 1.10 12.95
N ASN A 172 4.29 1.84 12.32
CA ASN A 172 5.15 2.79 13.03
C ASN A 172 4.34 3.94 13.63
N ASP A 173 3.50 4.59 12.82
CA ASP A 173 2.66 5.71 13.26
C ASP A 173 1.58 5.25 14.22
N LEU A 174 0.96 4.10 13.96
CA LEU A 174 -0.02 3.53 14.88
C LEU A 174 0.63 3.21 16.24
N SER A 175 1.81 2.58 16.25
CA SER A 175 2.54 2.30 17.49
C SER A 175 2.93 3.59 18.21
N LEU A 176 3.44 4.58 17.49
CA LEU A 176 3.80 5.88 18.05
C LEU A 176 2.60 6.55 18.72
N THR A 177 1.45 6.57 18.05
CA THR A 177 0.24 7.24 18.60
C THR A 177 -0.38 6.46 19.76
N LEU A 178 -0.24 5.13 19.80
CA LEU A 178 -0.81 4.31 20.89
C LEU A 178 0.13 4.22 22.10
N THR A 179 1.43 4.09 21.87
CA THR A 179 2.40 3.70 22.92
C THR A 179 3.48 4.76 23.20
N GLY A 180 3.56 5.81 22.38
CA GLY A 180 4.62 6.82 22.43
C GLY A 180 5.94 6.39 21.81
N THR A 181 6.02 5.18 21.22
CA THR A 181 7.25 4.65 20.60
C THR A 181 6.94 4.09 19.23
N ALA A 182 7.63 4.57 18.19
CA ALA A 182 7.49 4.03 16.84
C ALA A 182 8.12 2.63 16.74
N SER A 183 7.34 1.66 16.31
CA SER A 183 7.80 0.28 16.09
C SER A 183 6.89 -0.46 15.13
N ALA A 184 7.45 -0.92 14.01
CA ALA A 184 6.71 -1.72 13.04
C ALA A 184 6.35 -3.13 13.55
N GLU A 185 7.11 -3.65 14.50
CA GLU A 185 6.90 -4.97 15.13
C GLU A 185 6.75 -4.82 16.65
N SER A 186 5.90 -3.88 17.08
CA SER A 186 5.62 -3.65 18.49
C SER A 186 4.93 -4.87 19.11
N THR A 187 5.44 -5.29 20.27
CA THR A 187 4.83 -6.32 21.13
C THR A 187 3.96 -5.72 22.24
N HIS A 188 3.78 -4.41 22.24
CA HIS A 188 2.94 -3.72 23.23
C HIS A 188 1.49 -4.22 23.17
N PRO A 189 0.84 -4.57 24.30
CA PRO A 189 -0.50 -5.16 24.31
C PRO A 189 -1.54 -4.31 23.57
N GLU A 190 -1.49 -2.98 23.70
CA GLU A 190 -2.43 -2.07 23.00
C GLU A 190 -2.27 -2.18 21.48
N MET A 191 -1.02 -2.28 20.97
CA MET A 191 -0.77 -2.44 19.54
C MET A 191 -1.23 -3.81 19.02
N LEU A 192 -0.97 -4.90 19.77
CA LEU A 192 -1.43 -6.24 19.39
C LEU A 192 -2.97 -6.29 19.33
N SER A 193 -3.65 -5.71 20.32
CA SER A 193 -5.11 -5.60 20.34
C SER A 193 -5.64 -4.77 19.16
N ALA A 194 -4.96 -3.68 18.79
CA ALA A 194 -5.34 -2.86 17.66
C ALA A 194 -5.23 -3.64 16.33
N ILE A 195 -4.13 -4.38 16.14
CA ILE A 195 -3.91 -5.22 14.96
C ILE A 195 -5.01 -6.31 14.83
N GLU A 196 -5.28 -7.03 15.92
CA GLU A 196 -6.33 -8.05 15.98
C GLU A 196 -7.72 -7.46 15.66
N ARG A 197 -8.04 -6.30 16.24
CA ARG A 197 -9.29 -5.58 15.97
C ARG A 197 -9.43 -5.24 14.49
N VAL A 198 -8.39 -4.68 13.85
CA VAL A 198 -8.45 -4.30 12.44
C VAL A 198 -8.70 -5.53 11.56
N VAL A 199 -7.96 -6.62 11.75
CA VAL A 199 -8.14 -7.86 10.99
C VAL A 199 -9.54 -8.44 11.17
N SER A 200 -10.02 -8.53 12.42
CA SER A 200 -11.36 -9.07 12.73
C SER A 200 -12.45 -8.24 12.04
N ARG A 201 -12.39 -6.88 12.17
CA ARG A 201 -13.40 -6.01 11.56
C ARG A 201 -13.37 -6.03 10.04
N CYS A 202 -12.18 -6.11 9.43
CA CYS A 202 -12.06 -6.28 7.98
C CYS A 202 -12.69 -7.59 7.50
N ARG A 203 -12.42 -8.69 8.20
CA ARG A 203 -13.01 -10.00 7.90
C ARG A 203 -14.53 -9.97 8.00
N ASP A 204 -15.10 -9.43 9.09
CA ASP A 204 -16.54 -9.34 9.32
C ASP A 204 -17.25 -8.55 8.20
N LYS A 205 -16.59 -7.50 7.70
CA LYS A 205 -17.12 -6.62 6.64
C LYS A 205 -16.67 -7.02 5.23
N ARG A 206 -15.92 -8.13 5.07
CA ARG A 206 -15.36 -8.60 3.79
C ARG A 206 -14.51 -7.53 3.10
N LYS A 207 -13.71 -6.82 3.88
CA LYS A 207 -12.78 -5.78 3.42
C LYS A 207 -11.35 -6.28 3.46
N ILE A 208 -10.47 -5.63 2.71
CA ILE A 208 -9.05 -5.91 2.70
C ILE A 208 -8.43 -5.45 4.02
N ALA A 209 -7.65 -6.32 4.65
CA ALA A 209 -6.77 -5.99 5.77
C ALA A 209 -5.32 -5.97 5.29
N GLY A 210 -4.76 -4.77 5.15
CA GLY A 210 -3.37 -4.56 4.72
C GLY A 210 -2.47 -4.17 5.87
N ILE A 211 -1.16 -4.52 5.76
CA ILE A 211 -0.15 -4.10 6.74
C ILE A 211 1.25 -4.05 6.13
N PHE A 212 2.05 -3.07 6.56
CA PHE A 212 3.49 -3.03 6.31
C PHE A 212 4.24 -3.89 7.35
N CYS A 213 5.22 -4.68 6.90
CA CYS A 213 6.06 -5.55 7.72
C CYS A 213 7.53 -5.22 7.48
N THR A 214 8.42 -5.63 8.39
CA THR A 214 9.87 -5.39 8.27
C THR A 214 10.61 -6.52 7.54
N SER A 215 9.95 -7.67 7.35
CA SER A 215 10.54 -8.87 6.75
C SER A 215 9.50 -9.80 6.14
N GLY A 216 9.96 -10.76 5.32
CA GLY A 216 9.13 -11.84 4.82
C GLY A 216 8.58 -12.75 5.92
N THR A 217 9.35 -12.97 6.99
CA THR A 217 8.92 -13.76 8.15
C THR A 217 7.77 -13.07 8.89
N ALA A 218 7.91 -11.77 9.14
CA ALA A 218 6.84 -10.98 9.76
C ALA A 218 5.58 -10.95 8.86
N ALA A 219 5.76 -10.79 7.54
CA ALA A 219 4.64 -10.84 6.59
C ALA A 219 3.92 -12.20 6.61
N ALA A 220 4.65 -13.32 6.66
CA ALA A 220 4.06 -14.65 6.78
C ALA A 220 3.26 -14.83 8.08
N GLN A 221 3.76 -14.28 9.19
CA GLN A 221 3.02 -14.26 10.46
C GLN A 221 1.72 -13.46 10.33
N ARG A 222 1.75 -12.26 9.73
CA ARG A 222 0.54 -11.45 9.52
C ARG A 222 -0.48 -12.14 8.62
N ILE A 223 -0.03 -12.88 7.60
CA ILE A 223 -0.94 -13.72 6.78
C ILE A 223 -1.61 -14.79 7.65
N ALA A 224 -0.86 -15.47 8.51
CA ALA A 224 -1.42 -16.48 9.42
C ALA A 224 -2.43 -15.88 10.42
N GLU A 225 -2.29 -14.61 10.79
CA GLU A 225 -3.22 -13.84 11.63
C GLU A 225 -4.48 -13.37 10.86
N GLY A 226 -4.49 -13.48 9.51
CA GLY A 226 -5.65 -13.18 8.68
C GLY A 226 -5.52 -11.92 7.81
N PHE A 227 -4.34 -11.29 7.76
CA PHE A 227 -4.09 -10.25 6.78
C PHE A 227 -4.06 -10.83 5.37
N ASN A 228 -4.66 -10.13 4.42
CA ASN A 228 -4.73 -10.57 3.03
C ASN A 228 -4.02 -9.61 2.04
N PHE A 229 -3.35 -8.57 2.56
CA PHE A 229 -2.53 -7.66 1.76
C PHE A 229 -1.30 -7.25 2.59
N VAL A 230 -0.13 -7.86 2.32
CA VAL A 230 1.07 -7.64 3.14
C VAL A 230 2.22 -7.08 2.32
N THR A 231 3.01 -6.21 2.96
CA THR A 231 4.22 -5.61 2.37
C THR A 231 5.45 -6.09 3.16
N PRO A 232 6.28 -7.01 2.63
CA PRO A 232 7.45 -7.53 3.33
C PRO A 232 8.69 -6.63 3.12
N ALA A 233 8.76 -5.52 3.83
CA ALA A 233 9.79 -4.47 3.72
C ALA A 233 9.69 -3.60 2.46
N ASN A 234 10.47 -2.51 2.41
CA ASN A 234 10.66 -1.69 1.21
C ASN A 234 12.02 -1.95 0.55
N ASP A 235 12.24 -1.37 -0.63
CA ASP A 235 13.47 -1.52 -1.42
C ASP A 235 14.72 -1.02 -0.67
N VAL A 236 14.62 0.08 0.09
CA VAL A 236 15.73 0.61 0.90
C VAL A 236 16.16 -0.38 1.98
N MET A 237 15.19 -0.94 2.71
CA MET A 237 15.46 -1.94 3.76
C MET A 237 16.08 -3.21 3.17
N GLN A 238 15.55 -3.67 2.03
CA GLN A 238 16.05 -4.88 1.35
C GLN A 238 17.47 -4.67 0.84
N LEU A 239 17.75 -3.56 0.15
CA LEU A 239 19.08 -3.20 -0.34
C LEU A 239 20.08 -3.09 0.81
N GLY A 240 19.72 -2.38 1.88
CA GLY A 240 20.57 -2.20 3.05
C GLY A 240 20.89 -3.53 3.75
N ARG A 241 19.90 -4.42 3.88
CA ARG A 241 20.09 -5.75 4.47
C ARG A 241 21.03 -6.60 3.62
N ALA A 242 20.77 -6.72 2.32
CA ALA A 242 21.59 -7.51 1.41
C ALA A 242 23.05 -7.00 1.35
N SER A 243 23.25 -5.68 1.37
CA SER A 243 24.58 -5.07 1.39
C SER A 243 25.35 -5.38 2.68
N ARG A 244 24.71 -5.27 3.83
CA ARG A 244 25.34 -5.64 5.12
C ARG A 244 25.71 -7.12 5.20
N GLU A 245 24.82 -7.99 4.72
CA GLU A 245 25.08 -9.42 4.64
C GLU A 245 26.29 -9.73 3.75
N ALA A 246 26.33 -9.18 2.55
CA ALA A 246 27.45 -9.37 1.63
C ALA A 246 28.79 -8.90 2.23
N ILE A 247 28.82 -7.74 2.92
CA ILE A 247 30.01 -7.22 3.58
C ILE A 247 30.44 -8.12 4.75
N ALA A 248 29.50 -8.60 5.56
CA ALA A 248 29.82 -9.48 6.69
C ALA A 248 30.44 -10.79 6.20
N LEU A 249 29.83 -11.44 5.21
CA LEU A 249 30.33 -12.67 4.59
C LEU A 249 31.73 -12.48 3.98
N ALA A 250 31.92 -11.39 3.22
CA ALA A 250 33.22 -11.09 2.61
C ALA A 250 34.35 -10.85 3.62
N ARG A 251 34.00 -10.40 4.85
CA ARG A 251 34.93 -10.21 5.96
C ARG A 251 35.10 -11.44 6.86
N GLY A 252 34.38 -12.53 6.58
CA GLY A 252 34.36 -13.72 7.44
C GLY A 252 33.67 -13.50 8.80
N ASN A 253 32.80 -12.49 8.89
CA ASN A 253 32.04 -12.16 10.09
C ASN A 253 30.67 -12.85 10.10
N ALA A 254 30.06 -13.01 11.28
CA ALA A 254 28.66 -13.40 11.41
C ALA A 254 27.76 -12.33 10.76
N ILE A 255 26.65 -12.77 10.15
CA ILE A 255 25.65 -11.85 9.59
C ILE A 255 25.01 -11.08 10.76
N PRO A 256 25.04 -9.74 10.74
CA PRO A 256 24.41 -8.95 11.79
C PRO A 256 22.90 -9.22 11.84
N THR A 257 22.43 -9.68 12.99
CA THR A 257 21.00 -9.69 13.30
C THR A 257 20.58 -8.26 13.67
N THR A 258 20.40 -7.40 12.68
CA THR A 258 19.91 -6.06 12.94
C THR A 258 18.42 -6.10 13.23
N GLY A 259 18.03 -5.61 14.40
CA GLY A 259 16.68 -5.13 14.62
C GLY A 259 16.34 -4.13 13.50
N ALA A 260 15.18 -4.28 12.88
CA ALA A 260 14.73 -3.40 11.83
C ALA A 260 14.52 -1.99 12.39
N SER A 261 15.49 -1.11 12.22
CA SER A 261 15.24 0.33 12.30
C SER A 261 14.57 0.71 10.99
N GLY A 262 13.26 0.88 11.03
CA GLY A 262 12.50 1.40 9.90
C GLY A 262 12.91 2.84 9.58
N TYR A 263 12.93 3.18 8.29
CA TYR A 263 13.28 4.43 7.59
C TYR A 263 14.64 5.01 7.93
#